data_91454dd5fab12e738d0eed97b6669c5b
#
_entry.id   91454dd5fab12e738d0eed97b6669c5b
#
_cell.length_a   1.000
_cell.length_b   1.000
_cell.length_c   1.000
_cell.angle_alpha   90.00
_cell.angle_beta   90.00
_cell.angle_gamma   90.00
#
_symmetry.space_group_name_H-M   'P 1'
#
loop_
_entity.id
_entity.type
_entity.pdbx_description
1 polymer ?
#
loop_
_entity_poly.entity_id
_entity_poly.type
_entity_poly.pdbx_seq_one_letter_code
_entity_poly.pdbx_strand_id
1 'polypeptide(L)'
;MSEETADFTFELSERELSFDVDEELYALDAIYGAAYLFVDRAYVFLARPAERKVRVRLRSKEATTPEALEALAGEFANELLNSQLRVRIGRSTAALREQYMSRAFFGQQQSSTIAELLAELDAEEMAEEPLEVPVPWAKGSGAEASDG
;
A
#
# COMPACT_ATOMS: atom_id res chain seq x y z
N MET A 1 -27.43 24.34 -17.64
CA MET A 1 -27.72 24.60 -16.23
C MET A 1 -26.47 24.27 -15.44
N SER A 2 -25.84 25.28 -14.90
CA SER A 2 -24.68 25.08 -14.00
C SER A 2 -25.21 25.15 -12.58
N GLU A 3 -25.16 24.05 -11.87
CA GLU A 3 -25.46 24.01 -10.44
C GLU A 3 -24.13 24.04 -9.69
N GLU A 4 -23.88 25.15 -9.02
CA GLU A 4 -22.68 25.41 -8.26
C GLU A 4 -22.89 24.93 -6.83
N THR A 5 -22.41 23.72 -6.55
CA THR A 5 -22.18 23.32 -5.17
C THR A 5 -20.73 23.65 -4.84
N ALA A 6 -20.51 24.53 -3.93
CA ALA A 6 -19.35 25.26 -3.39
C ALA A 6 -17.92 24.99 -3.93
N ASP A 7 -17.58 23.82 -4.49
CA ASP A 7 -16.25 23.51 -5.03
C ASP A 7 -16.26 22.53 -6.22
N PHE A 8 -17.42 22.21 -6.75
CA PHE A 8 -17.55 21.24 -7.83
C PHE A 8 -18.59 21.68 -8.85
N THR A 9 -18.12 22.31 -9.92
CA THR A 9 -18.99 22.75 -11.03
C THR A 9 -19.06 21.65 -12.08
N PHE A 10 -20.26 21.21 -12.41
CA PHE A 10 -20.48 20.25 -13.49
C PHE A 10 -21.46 20.79 -14.54
N GLU A 11 -21.21 20.43 -15.77
CA GLU A 11 -22.10 20.74 -16.90
C GLU A 11 -22.85 19.48 -17.29
N LEU A 12 -24.17 19.57 -17.32
CA LEU A 12 -25.06 18.50 -17.74
C LEU A 12 -25.54 18.78 -19.17
N SER A 13 -25.41 17.78 -20.01
CA SER A 13 -26.05 17.65 -21.31
C SER A 13 -27.01 16.46 -21.30
N GLU A 14 -27.79 16.24 -22.34
CA GLU A 14 -28.82 15.19 -22.37
C GLU A 14 -28.35 13.78 -21.94
N ARG A 15 -27.07 13.44 -22.12
CA ARG A 15 -26.47 12.14 -21.76
C ARG A 15 -25.06 12.25 -21.22
N GLU A 16 -24.55 13.43 -21.06
CA GLU A 16 -23.17 13.69 -20.74
C GLU A 16 -23.05 14.61 -19.55
N LEU A 17 -22.15 14.25 -18.68
CA LEU A 17 -21.76 14.99 -17.50
C LEU A 17 -20.30 15.39 -17.67
N SER A 18 -19.97 16.66 -17.50
CA SER A 18 -18.61 17.18 -17.58
C SER A 18 -18.25 18.02 -16.36
N PHE A 19 -17.08 17.80 -15.80
CA PHE A 19 -16.57 18.58 -14.68
C PHE A 19 -15.04 18.61 -14.69
N ASP A 20 -14.50 19.66 -14.10
CA ASP A 20 -13.06 19.83 -13.96
C ASP A 20 -12.60 19.47 -12.54
N VAL A 21 -11.57 18.65 -12.47
CA VAL A 21 -10.95 18.21 -11.23
C VAL A 21 -9.59 18.89 -11.09
N ASP A 22 -9.31 19.41 -9.90
CA ASP A 22 -8.04 20.03 -9.59
C ASP A 22 -7.01 18.98 -9.14
N GLU A 23 -5.86 18.94 -9.80
CA GLU A 23 -4.77 18.01 -9.47
C GLU A 23 -4.06 18.33 -8.14
N GLU A 24 -4.25 19.54 -7.58
CA GLU A 24 -3.75 19.87 -6.26
C GLU A 24 -4.58 19.18 -5.16
N LEU A 25 -5.88 19.01 -5.41
CA LEU A 25 -6.79 18.36 -4.48
C LEU A 25 -6.80 16.85 -4.66
N TYR A 26 -6.83 16.40 -5.92
CA TYR A 26 -6.91 14.98 -6.28
C TYR A 26 -5.74 14.59 -7.17
N ALA A 27 -4.94 13.65 -6.72
CA ALA A 27 -3.84 13.11 -7.52
C ALA A 27 -4.36 12.45 -8.81
N LEU A 28 -3.58 12.53 -9.87
CA LEU A 28 -3.93 11.93 -11.16
C LEU A 28 -4.23 10.42 -11.05
N ASP A 29 -3.49 9.71 -10.21
CA ASP A 29 -3.73 8.29 -9.92
C ASP A 29 -5.11 8.05 -9.29
N ALA A 30 -5.59 8.98 -8.46
CA ALA A 30 -6.92 8.91 -7.86
C ALA A 30 -8.01 9.15 -8.92
N ILE A 31 -7.78 10.07 -9.84
CA ILE A 31 -8.69 10.34 -10.96
C ILE A 31 -8.81 9.11 -11.87
N TYR A 32 -7.70 8.48 -12.23
CA TYR A 32 -7.70 7.24 -12.99
C TYR A 32 -8.40 6.09 -12.24
N GLY A 33 -8.13 5.96 -10.95
CA GLY A 33 -8.75 4.93 -10.12
C GLY A 33 -10.27 5.07 -10.05
N ALA A 34 -10.77 6.30 -9.85
CA ALA A 34 -12.20 6.57 -9.87
C ALA A 34 -12.80 6.34 -11.27
N ALA A 35 -12.17 6.88 -12.31
CA ALA A 35 -12.62 6.74 -13.68
C ALA A 35 -12.78 5.27 -14.10
N TYR A 36 -11.84 4.42 -13.70
CA TYR A 36 -11.86 2.99 -14.01
C TYR A 36 -13.13 2.28 -13.51
N LEU A 37 -13.62 2.64 -12.34
CA LEU A 37 -14.82 2.02 -11.77
C LEU A 37 -16.12 2.38 -12.51
N PHE A 38 -16.09 3.41 -13.34
CA PHE A 38 -17.25 3.86 -14.09
C PHE A 38 -17.31 3.40 -15.54
N VAL A 39 -16.25 2.72 -16.03
CA VAL A 39 -16.17 2.28 -17.44
C VAL A 39 -17.27 1.28 -17.84
N ASP A 40 -17.83 0.56 -16.89
CA ASP A 40 -18.95 -0.36 -17.15
C ASP A 40 -20.27 0.37 -17.39
N ARG A 41 -20.48 1.49 -16.74
CA ARG A 41 -21.74 2.27 -16.72
C ARG A 41 -21.73 3.44 -17.69
N ALA A 42 -20.56 4.01 -17.95
CA ALA A 42 -20.39 5.19 -18.78
C ALA A 42 -19.14 5.12 -19.64
N TYR A 43 -19.15 5.83 -20.76
CA TYR A 43 -17.92 6.15 -21.47
C TYR A 43 -17.22 7.28 -20.72
N VAL A 44 -15.98 7.06 -20.34
CA VAL A 44 -15.19 8.03 -19.59
C VAL A 44 -14.14 8.66 -20.51
N PHE A 45 -14.17 9.98 -20.57
CA PHE A 45 -13.19 10.75 -21.33
C PHE A 45 -12.44 11.68 -20.40
N LEU A 46 -11.13 11.63 -20.48
CA LEU A 46 -10.25 12.50 -19.70
C LEU A 46 -9.52 13.45 -20.63
N ALA A 47 -9.50 14.72 -20.32
CA ALA A 47 -8.80 15.76 -21.06
C ALA A 47 -8.13 16.72 -20.08
N ARG A 48 -7.10 17.41 -20.56
CA ARG A 48 -6.41 18.44 -19.77
C ARG A 48 -6.70 19.82 -20.38
N PRO A 49 -7.72 20.53 -19.91
CA PRO A 49 -8.06 21.84 -20.45
C PRO A 49 -7.08 22.94 -20.04
N ALA A 50 -6.41 22.80 -18.91
CA ALA A 50 -5.43 23.73 -18.37
C ALA A 50 -4.40 23.00 -17.51
N GLU A 51 -3.34 23.69 -17.13
CA GLU A 51 -2.40 23.15 -16.14
C GLU A 51 -3.12 22.84 -14.82
N ARG A 52 -2.78 21.69 -14.23
CA ARG A 52 -3.34 21.20 -12.96
C ARG A 52 -4.85 20.97 -12.97
N LYS A 53 -5.49 20.96 -14.13
CA LYS A 53 -6.91 20.63 -14.26
C LYS A 53 -7.11 19.45 -15.18
N VAL A 54 -7.89 18.49 -14.72
CA VAL A 54 -8.30 17.34 -15.50
C VAL A 54 -9.80 17.43 -15.72
N ARG A 55 -10.21 17.51 -16.96
CA ARG A 55 -11.63 17.44 -17.33
C ARG A 55 -12.05 15.99 -17.44
N VAL A 56 -13.03 15.61 -16.66
CA VAL A 56 -13.68 14.31 -16.71
C VAL A 56 -15.03 14.49 -17.41
N ARG A 57 -15.27 13.70 -18.45
CA ARG A 57 -16.57 13.61 -19.10
C ARG A 57 -17.09 12.20 -19.01
N LEU A 58 -18.28 12.05 -18.48
CA LEU A 58 -18.97 10.78 -18.36
C LEU A 58 -20.19 10.81 -19.28
N ARG A 59 -20.21 9.92 -20.25
CA ARG A 59 -21.34 9.75 -21.16
C ARG A 59 -22.03 8.44 -20.82
N SER A 60 -23.30 8.52 -20.45
CA SER A 60 -24.08 7.31 -20.16
C SER A 60 -24.17 6.41 -21.38
N LYS A 61 -24.00 5.11 -21.18
CA LYS A 61 -24.17 4.08 -22.22
C LYS A 61 -25.65 3.85 -22.57
N GLU A 62 -26.52 4.09 -21.60
CA GLU A 62 -27.97 3.92 -21.74
C GLU A 62 -28.69 5.26 -21.74
N ALA A 63 -29.96 5.23 -22.11
CA ALA A 63 -30.83 6.38 -21.95
C ALA A 63 -30.93 6.74 -20.46
N THR A 64 -30.75 8.01 -20.15
CA THR A 64 -30.65 8.46 -18.76
C THR A 64 -31.47 9.73 -18.56
N THR A 65 -31.77 10.02 -17.31
CA THR A 65 -32.45 11.24 -16.90
C THR A 65 -31.47 12.24 -16.29
N PRO A 66 -31.76 13.53 -16.23
CA PRO A 66 -30.90 14.50 -15.56
C PRO A 66 -30.61 14.13 -14.10
N GLU A 67 -31.63 13.64 -13.38
CA GLU A 67 -31.47 13.19 -11.98
C GLU A 67 -30.54 12.01 -11.84
N ALA A 68 -30.56 11.08 -12.80
CA ALA A 68 -29.64 9.94 -12.82
C ALA A 68 -28.20 10.36 -13.14
N LEU A 69 -28.02 11.36 -13.99
CA LEU A 69 -26.70 11.94 -14.25
C LEU A 69 -26.15 12.71 -13.05
N GLU A 70 -27.02 13.42 -12.33
CA GLU A 70 -26.63 14.10 -11.09
C GLU A 70 -26.22 13.10 -10.00
N ALA A 71 -26.97 12.01 -9.85
CA ALA A 71 -26.61 10.92 -8.97
C ALA A 71 -25.25 10.29 -9.37
N LEU A 72 -25.01 10.08 -10.67
CA LEU A 72 -23.75 9.59 -11.20
C LEU A 72 -22.58 10.53 -10.88
N ALA A 73 -22.81 11.86 -10.94
CA ALA A 73 -21.82 12.85 -10.54
C ALA A 73 -21.44 12.72 -9.06
N GLY A 74 -22.44 12.58 -8.19
CA GLY A 74 -22.25 12.39 -6.76
C GLY A 74 -21.51 11.10 -6.44
N GLU A 75 -21.86 9.99 -7.10
CA GLU A 75 -21.16 8.72 -6.96
C GLU A 75 -19.69 8.83 -7.41
N PHE A 76 -19.45 9.51 -8.54
CA PHE A 76 -18.09 9.72 -9.02
C PHE A 76 -17.27 10.57 -8.05
N ALA A 77 -17.84 11.64 -7.50
CA ALA A 77 -17.18 12.50 -6.52
C ALA A 77 -16.81 11.70 -5.24
N ASN A 78 -17.71 10.85 -4.76
CA ASN A 78 -17.43 9.97 -3.63
C ASN A 78 -16.31 8.98 -3.93
N GLU A 79 -16.33 8.38 -5.11
CA GLU A 79 -15.28 7.42 -5.50
C GLU A 79 -13.93 8.11 -5.74
N LEU A 80 -13.95 9.34 -6.25
CA LEU A 80 -12.75 10.15 -6.38
C LEU A 80 -12.11 10.43 -5.02
N LEU A 81 -12.91 10.74 -4.01
CA LEU A 81 -12.46 10.91 -2.64
C LEU A 81 -11.89 9.61 -2.06
N ASN A 82 -12.57 8.47 -2.27
CA ASN A 82 -12.09 7.16 -1.84
C ASN A 82 -10.76 6.81 -2.51
N SER A 83 -10.63 7.04 -3.81
CA SER A 83 -9.39 6.81 -4.55
C SER A 83 -8.26 7.70 -4.06
N GLN A 84 -8.53 8.97 -3.77
CA GLN A 84 -7.55 9.89 -3.20
C GLN A 84 -7.07 9.41 -1.82
N LEU A 85 -7.95 8.95 -0.95
CA LEU A 85 -7.58 8.38 0.34
C LEU A 85 -6.69 7.15 0.18
N ARG A 86 -7.03 6.24 -0.75
CA ARG A 86 -6.20 5.07 -1.06
C ARG A 86 -4.80 5.46 -1.54
N VAL A 87 -4.69 6.44 -2.43
CA VAL A 87 -3.40 6.96 -2.90
C VAL A 87 -2.60 7.56 -1.75
N ARG A 88 -3.24 8.35 -0.89
CA ARG A 88 -2.61 8.95 0.28
C ARG A 88 -2.08 7.92 1.27
N ILE A 89 -2.91 6.95 1.62
CA ILE A 89 -2.54 5.84 2.50
C ILE A 89 -1.41 5.03 1.87
N GLY A 90 -1.52 4.72 0.57
CA GLY A 90 -0.48 4.02 -0.17
C GLY A 90 0.88 4.72 -0.12
N ARG A 91 0.90 6.04 -0.26
CA ARG A 91 2.13 6.84 -0.16
C ARG A 91 2.67 6.90 1.25
N SER A 92 1.82 7.09 2.26
CA SER A 92 2.25 7.13 3.67
C SER A 92 2.78 5.79 4.17
N THR A 93 2.25 4.68 3.67
CA THR A 93 2.68 3.33 4.04
C THR A 93 3.80 2.77 3.16
N ALA A 94 4.14 3.43 2.06
CA ALA A 94 5.22 2.99 1.16
C ALA A 94 6.56 2.91 1.88
N ALA A 95 6.90 3.91 2.69
CA ALA A 95 8.12 3.92 3.49
C ALA A 95 8.16 2.79 4.52
N LEU A 96 7.03 2.50 5.16
CA LEU A 96 6.90 1.38 6.09
C LEU A 96 7.07 0.03 5.37
N ARG A 97 6.43 -0.15 4.22
CA ARG A 97 6.58 -1.37 3.40
C ARG A 97 8.02 -1.57 2.95
N GLU A 98 8.68 -0.53 2.50
CA GLU A 98 10.09 -0.55 2.11
C GLU A 98 10.99 -0.91 3.30
N GLN A 99 10.71 -0.37 4.48
CA GLN A 99 11.43 -0.69 5.70
C GLN A 99 11.22 -2.15 6.12
N TYR A 100 10.00 -2.68 6.02
CA TYR A 100 9.71 -4.09 6.30
C TYR A 100 10.36 -5.02 5.29
N MET A 101 10.29 -4.69 4.01
CA MET A 101 10.94 -5.47 2.96
C MET A 101 12.48 -5.45 3.11
N SER A 102 13.04 -4.30 3.40
CA SER A 102 14.47 -4.14 3.68
C SER A 102 14.89 -5.00 4.88
N ARG A 103 14.13 -4.97 5.97
CA ARG A 103 14.39 -5.84 7.13
C ARG A 103 14.25 -7.33 6.83
N ALA A 104 13.27 -7.72 6.02
CA ALA A 104 13.09 -9.11 5.62
C ALA A 104 14.27 -9.61 4.77
N PHE A 105 14.76 -8.80 3.83
CA PHE A 105 15.90 -9.14 2.99
C PHE A 105 17.23 -9.05 3.73
N PHE A 106 17.49 -7.98 4.46
CA PHE A 106 18.73 -7.79 5.23
C PHE A 106 18.74 -8.59 6.54
N GLY A 107 17.58 -8.84 7.13
CA GLY A 107 17.46 -9.70 8.31
C GLY A 107 17.86 -11.15 8.03
N GLN A 108 17.60 -11.68 6.86
CA GLN A 108 18.07 -12.99 6.44
C GLN A 108 19.59 -13.02 6.22
N GLN A 109 20.15 -11.95 5.66
CA GLN A 109 21.60 -11.84 5.51
C GLN A 109 22.32 -11.67 6.85
N GLN A 110 21.74 -10.87 7.76
CA GLN A 110 22.31 -10.72 9.11
C GLN A 110 22.19 -12.01 9.94
N SER A 111 21.11 -12.75 9.82
CA SER A 111 20.97 -14.03 10.53
C SER A 111 21.92 -15.10 10.00
N SER A 112 22.20 -15.13 8.70
CA SER A 112 23.22 -16.03 8.14
C SER A 112 24.62 -15.62 8.55
N THR A 113 24.93 -14.34 8.59
CA THR A 113 26.23 -13.82 9.04
C THR A 113 26.46 -14.07 10.53
N ILE A 114 25.41 -13.92 11.36
CA ILE A 114 25.46 -14.24 12.80
C ILE A 114 25.61 -15.74 13.00
N ALA A 115 24.93 -16.57 12.23
CA ALA A 115 25.07 -18.02 12.27
C ALA A 115 26.48 -18.46 11.84
N GLU A 116 27.08 -17.86 10.84
CA GLU A 116 28.45 -18.05 10.42
C GLU A 116 29.47 -17.64 11.51
N LEU A 117 29.27 -16.48 12.13
CA LEU A 117 30.09 -15.99 13.24
C LEU A 117 29.99 -16.89 14.47
N LEU A 118 28.78 -17.36 14.80
CA LEU A 118 28.58 -18.32 15.88
C LEU A 118 29.22 -19.66 15.60
N ALA A 119 29.16 -20.15 14.36
CA ALA A 119 29.84 -21.37 13.95
C ALA A 119 31.37 -21.24 14.01
N GLU A 120 31.88 -20.08 13.65
CA GLU A 120 33.31 -19.76 13.76
C GLU A 120 33.76 -19.68 15.22
N LEU A 121 33.00 -19.08 16.11
CA LEU A 121 33.24 -19.02 17.54
C LEU A 121 33.18 -20.40 18.18
N ASP A 122 32.24 -21.25 17.83
CA ASP A 122 32.14 -22.63 18.31
C ASP A 122 33.31 -23.46 17.83
N ALA A 123 33.79 -23.25 16.60
CA ALA A 123 35.00 -23.93 16.09
C ALA A 123 36.29 -23.48 16.80
N GLU A 124 36.38 -22.18 17.14
CA GLU A 124 37.50 -21.67 17.94
C GLU A 124 37.47 -22.17 19.38
N GLU A 125 36.30 -22.22 20.01
CA GLU A 125 36.14 -22.82 21.36
C GLU A 125 36.48 -24.27 21.39
N MET A 126 36.14 -25.05 20.38
CA MET A 126 36.53 -26.45 20.26
C MET A 126 38.02 -26.66 19.99
N ALA A 127 38.69 -25.72 19.33
CA ALA A 127 40.11 -25.78 19.04
C ALA A 127 41.00 -25.33 20.22
N GLU A 128 40.49 -24.48 21.11
CA GLU A 128 41.24 -23.98 22.28
C GLU A 128 41.01 -24.75 23.58
N GLU A 129 40.31 -25.85 23.54
CA GLU A 129 39.88 -26.50 24.72
C GLU A 129 40.78 -27.57 25.25
N PRO A 130 41.41 -27.30 26.38
CA PRO A 130 41.60 -28.36 27.34
C PRO A 130 41.00 -28.09 28.71
N LEU A 131 40.16 -27.14 28.88
CA LEU A 131 39.56 -26.87 30.17
C LEU A 131 38.20 -27.58 30.29
N GLU A 132 38.26 -28.78 30.90
CA GLU A 132 37.07 -29.41 31.43
C GLU A 132 36.42 -28.47 32.45
N VAL A 133 35.42 -27.72 32.00
CA VAL A 133 34.53 -27.06 32.93
C VAL A 133 33.71 -28.11 33.64
N PRO A 134 33.85 -28.29 34.96
CA PRO A 134 33.08 -29.28 35.67
C PRO A 134 31.61 -28.87 35.65
N VAL A 135 30.84 -29.65 34.94
CA VAL A 135 29.39 -29.48 34.86
C VAL A 135 28.81 -30.08 36.15
N PRO A 136 28.05 -29.31 36.95
CA PRO A 136 27.60 -29.79 38.28
C PRO A 136 26.76 -31.07 38.23
N TRP A 137 26.13 -31.37 37.12
CA TRP A 137 25.39 -32.62 36.94
C TRP A 137 26.21 -33.82 36.51
N ALA A 138 27.42 -33.63 36.03
CA ALA A 138 28.31 -34.73 35.66
C ALA A 138 29.02 -35.35 36.87
N LYS A 139 29.02 -34.67 38.02
CA LYS A 139 29.63 -35.19 39.29
C LYS A 139 28.78 -36.21 40.02
N GLY A 140 27.52 -36.45 39.61
CA GLY A 140 26.65 -37.38 40.25
C GLY A 140 26.77 -38.83 39.84
N SER A 141 27.41 -39.11 38.69
CA SER A 141 27.47 -40.46 38.16
C SER A 141 28.77 -41.20 38.44
N GLY A 142 29.73 -40.55 39.08
CA GLY A 142 31.03 -41.16 39.36
C GLY A 142 31.26 -41.60 40.84
N ALA A 143 30.28 -41.36 41.70
CA ALA A 143 30.49 -41.58 43.13
C ALA A 143 29.91 -42.89 43.67
N GLU A 144 29.29 -43.71 42.85
CA GLU A 144 28.61 -44.94 43.31
C GLU A 144 29.34 -46.23 42.94
N ALA A 145 30.59 -46.18 42.58
CA ALA A 145 31.30 -47.38 42.19
C ALA A 145 32.24 -47.91 43.25
N SER A 146 32.09 -47.58 44.53
CA SER A 146 32.89 -48.17 45.59
C SER A 146 32.05 -48.46 46.79
N ASP A 147 31.35 -49.53 46.75
CA ASP A 147 31.14 -50.36 47.93
C ASP A 147 30.74 -51.76 47.47
N GLY A 148 31.75 -52.54 47.38
CA GLY A 148 31.51 -53.94 47.34
C GLY A 148 31.62 -54.55 48.72
#